data_cb5bf64ee7c4ed4077f4e4663758f519
#
_entry.id   cb5bf64ee7c4ed4077f4e4663758f519
#
_cell.length_a   1.000
_cell.length_b   1.000
_cell.length_c   1.000
_cell.angle_alpha   90.00
_cell.angle_beta   90.00
_cell.angle_gamma   90.00
#
_symmetry.space_group_name_H-M   'P 1'
#
loop_
_entity.id
_entity.type
_entity.pdbx_description
1 polymer ?
#
loop_
_entity_poly.entity_id
_entity_poly.type
_entity_poly.pdbx_seq_one_letter_code
_entity_poly.pdbx_strand_id
1 'polypeptide(L)'
;LSFLFESLAKQGDTAVPYIRDFLRRMEDVDFIIDQRSEKDLDKEKEYWRSRMVNVPMEFEYPPSLRIGLIDILAEIGGPNAQDAIAEVLNSSGRGFEVAYSANKLRSMLGRDAYRDEALNAAHDLLTTPIEIVGGNKFDAASKQYLFTVLKMYGDKTFVQTAQGQLINEEGRIDRSVLSYFEN
;
A
#
# COMPACT_ATOMS: atom_id res chain seq x y z
N LEU A 1 3.33 -7.23 20.89
CA LEU A 1 3.52 -7.23 19.42
C LEU A 1 4.99 -7.04 19.05
N SER A 2 5.68 -6.02 19.55
CA SER A 2 7.11 -5.78 19.25
C SER A 2 7.98 -7.02 19.50
N PHE A 3 7.78 -7.71 20.63
CA PHE A 3 8.54 -8.93 20.93
C PHE A 3 8.31 -10.06 19.92
N LEU A 4 7.09 -10.23 19.39
CA LEU A 4 6.79 -11.26 18.37
C LEU A 4 7.47 -10.92 17.04
N PHE A 5 7.40 -9.68 16.60
CA PHE A 5 8.07 -9.23 15.39
C PHE A 5 9.58 -9.34 15.49
N GLU A 6 10.18 -8.89 16.60
CA GLU A 6 11.61 -9.06 16.85
C GLU A 6 12.04 -10.54 16.86
N SER A 7 11.19 -11.43 17.43
CA SER A 7 11.46 -12.86 17.43
C SER A 7 11.45 -13.46 16.02
N LEU A 8 10.51 -13.03 15.16
CA LEU A 8 10.46 -13.44 13.75
C LEU A 8 11.67 -12.91 12.98
N ALA A 9 12.01 -11.62 13.14
CA ALA A 9 13.18 -11.04 12.49
C ALA A 9 14.48 -11.79 12.85
N LYS A 10 14.66 -12.15 14.13
CA LYS A 10 15.82 -12.92 14.60
C LYS A 10 15.91 -14.32 14.00
N GLN A 11 14.82 -14.93 13.56
CA GLN A 11 14.85 -16.21 12.85
C GLN A 11 15.40 -16.07 11.43
N GLY A 12 15.45 -14.87 10.91
CA GLY A 12 16.00 -14.58 9.58
C GLY A 12 15.29 -15.35 8.48
N ASP A 13 16.04 -15.84 7.51
CA ASP A 13 15.52 -16.50 6.31
C ASP A 13 14.62 -17.72 6.60
N THR A 14 14.76 -18.35 7.76
CA THR A 14 13.91 -19.49 8.15
C THR A 14 12.47 -19.09 8.43
N ALA A 15 12.19 -17.82 8.78
CA ALA A 15 10.85 -17.30 8.97
C ALA A 15 10.14 -16.97 7.66
N VAL A 16 10.90 -16.65 6.59
CA VAL A 16 10.34 -16.14 5.33
C VAL A 16 9.26 -17.05 4.72
N PRO A 17 9.40 -18.38 4.63
CA PRO A 17 8.36 -19.23 4.06
C PRO A 17 7.03 -19.15 4.80
N TYR A 18 7.05 -19.04 6.13
CA TYR A 18 5.84 -18.96 6.96
C TYR A 18 5.16 -17.60 6.82
N ILE A 19 5.95 -16.52 6.78
CA ILE A 19 5.44 -15.17 6.55
C ILE A 19 4.80 -15.09 5.16
N ARG A 20 5.48 -15.60 4.14
CA ARG A 20 4.99 -15.66 2.76
C ARG A 20 3.68 -16.44 2.64
N ASP A 21 3.57 -17.60 3.29
CA ASP A 21 2.35 -18.41 3.29
C ASP A 21 1.18 -17.64 3.95
N PHE A 22 1.42 -16.94 5.06
CA PHE A 22 0.41 -16.11 5.69
C PHE A 22 -0.04 -14.97 4.75
N LEU A 23 0.91 -14.24 4.14
CA LEU A 23 0.60 -13.12 3.25
C LEU A 23 -0.23 -13.54 2.02
N ARG A 24 -0.04 -14.78 1.53
CA ARG A 24 -0.83 -15.36 0.43
C ARG A 24 -2.30 -15.59 0.77
N ARG A 25 -2.65 -15.75 2.04
CA ARG A 25 -4.05 -15.99 2.47
C ARG A 25 -4.92 -14.76 2.36
N MET A 26 -4.33 -13.58 2.15
CA MET A 26 -5.01 -12.28 2.08
C MET A 26 -5.82 -11.91 3.34
N GLU A 27 -5.60 -12.62 4.44
CA GLU A 27 -6.15 -12.31 5.76
C GLU A 27 -5.33 -11.21 6.42
N ASP A 28 -5.98 -10.31 7.16
CA ASP A 28 -5.29 -9.26 7.91
C ASP A 28 -5.89 -9.10 9.32
N VAL A 29 -5.11 -8.55 10.22
CA VAL A 29 -5.54 -8.18 11.57
C VAL A 29 -5.12 -6.73 11.79
N ASP A 30 -6.10 -5.84 11.86
CA ASP A 30 -5.88 -4.44 12.18
C ASP A 30 -5.45 -4.29 13.64
N PHE A 31 -4.37 -3.54 13.87
CA PHE A 31 -3.90 -3.17 15.21
C PHE A 31 -4.44 -1.83 15.67
N ILE A 32 -5.08 -1.10 14.79
CA ILE A 32 -5.76 0.15 15.12
C ILE A 32 -7.11 -0.22 15.74
N ILE A 33 -7.12 -0.42 17.06
CA ILE A 33 -8.37 -0.60 17.81
C ILE A 33 -9.01 0.78 17.97
N ASP A 34 -9.95 1.08 17.11
CA ASP A 34 -10.68 2.32 17.19
C ASP A 34 -12.00 2.13 17.98
N GLN A 35 -12.11 2.79 19.11
CA GLN A 35 -13.29 2.74 19.97
C GLN A 35 -14.35 3.80 19.58
N ARG A 36 -14.11 4.54 18.50
CA ARG A 36 -15.05 5.56 18.01
C ARG A 36 -16.27 4.92 17.39
N SER A 37 -17.34 5.72 17.29
CA SER A 37 -18.56 5.28 16.63
C SER A 37 -18.33 5.00 15.14
N GLU A 38 -19.12 4.09 14.56
CA GLU A 38 -19.09 3.79 13.11
C GLU A 38 -19.20 5.07 12.26
N LYS A 39 -20.06 6.01 12.67
CA LYS A 39 -20.22 7.30 11.99
C LYS A 39 -18.96 8.16 12.00
N ASP A 40 -18.13 8.09 13.03
CA ASP A 40 -16.87 8.85 13.09
C ASP A 40 -15.78 8.17 12.26
N LEU A 41 -15.79 6.84 12.21
CA LEU A 41 -14.93 6.06 11.33
C LEU A 41 -15.24 6.31 9.86
N ASP A 42 -16.52 6.39 9.49
CA ASP A 42 -16.94 6.70 8.12
C ASP A 42 -16.53 8.11 7.70
N LYS A 43 -16.62 9.09 8.60
CA LYS A 43 -16.12 10.45 8.34
C LYS A 43 -14.61 10.48 8.13
N GLU A 44 -13.86 9.69 8.90
CA GLU A 44 -12.41 9.58 8.71
C GLU A 44 -12.08 8.94 7.37
N LYS A 45 -12.75 7.85 7.00
CA LYS A 45 -12.59 7.20 5.69
C LYS A 45 -12.88 8.17 4.54
N GLU A 46 -13.97 8.94 4.66
CA GLU A 46 -14.32 9.96 3.67
C GLU A 46 -13.28 11.09 3.60
N TYR A 47 -12.74 11.53 4.73
CA TYR A 47 -11.64 12.48 4.76
C TYR A 47 -10.41 11.95 4.03
N TRP A 48 -10.00 10.70 4.29
CA TRP A 48 -8.86 10.07 3.62
C TRP A 48 -9.09 9.94 2.12
N ARG A 49 -10.29 9.50 1.71
CA ARG A 49 -10.67 9.34 0.31
C ARG A 49 -10.68 10.66 -0.47
N SER A 50 -11.13 11.75 0.15
CA SER A 50 -11.43 12.99 -0.58
C SER A 50 -10.38 14.09 -0.40
N ARG A 51 -9.56 14.04 0.65
CA ARG A 51 -8.71 15.18 1.05
C ARG A 51 -7.23 14.86 1.22
N MET A 52 -6.88 13.63 1.51
CA MET A 52 -5.47 13.24 1.66
C MET A 52 -4.82 13.16 0.28
N VAL A 53 -3.76 13.94 0.09
CA VAL A 53 -2.91 13.90 -1.11
C VAL A 53 -1.59 13.21 -0.81
N ASN A 54 -1.06 13.47 0.39
CA ASN A 54 0.14 12.82 0.88
C ASN A 54 -0.25 11.76 1.90
N VAL A 55 0.01 10.51 1.56
CA VAL A 55 -0.33 9.36 2.40
C VAL A 55 0.91 8.89 3.17
N PRO A 56 0.77 8.43 4.43
CA PRO A 56 1.89 7.95 5.21
C PRO A 56 2.44 6.64 4.64
N MET A 57 3.75 6.57 4.48
CA MET A 57 4.48 5.39 3.99
C MET A 57 5.43 4.81 5.03
N GLU A 58 5.47 5.41 6.22
CA GLU A 58 6.27 4.98 7.36
C GLU A 58 5.42 5.05 8.62
N PHE A 59 5.58 4.09 9.50
CA PHE A 59 4.82 3.96 10.74
C PHE A 59 5.77 3.63 11.89
N GLU A 60 5.60 4.28 13.02
CA GLU A 60 6.28 3.90 14.27
C GLU A 60 5.82 2.52 14.74
N TYR A 61 4.54 2.22 14.56
CA TYR A 61 3.94 0.90 14.81
C TYR A 61 3.15 0.49 13.59
N PRO A 62 3.30 -0.75 13.10
CA PRO A 62 2.57 -1.19 11.93
C PRO A 62 1.05 -1.13 12.17
N PRO A 63 0.27 -0.63 11.21
CA PRO A 63 -1.18 -0.51 11.39
C PRO A 63 -1.92 -1.86 11.36
N SER A 64 -1.31 -2.88 10.78
CA SER A 64 -1.88 -4.23 10.70
C SER A 64 -0.79 -5.30 10.71
N LEU A 65 -1.22 -6.56 10.90
CA LEU A 65 -0.32 -7.70 10.90
C LEU A 65 0.41 -7.84 9.57
N ARG A 66 -0.27 -7.69 8.44
CA ARG A 66 0.35 -7.82 7.11
C ARG A 66 1.45 -6.78 6.90
N ILE A 67 1.20 -5.53 7.29
CA ILE A 67 2.21 -4.46 7.19
C ILE A 67 3.40 -4.75 8.09
N GLY A 68 3.16 -5.20 9.32
CA GLY A 68 4.24 -5.62 10.22
C GLY A 68 5.07 -6.78 9.66
N LEU A 69 4.43 -7.73 8.98
CA LEU A 69 5.15 -8.84 8.35
C LEU A 69 5.95 -8.39 7.12
N ILE A 70 5.48 -7.42 6.35
CA ILE A 70 6.27 -6.79 5.27
C ILE A 70 7.49 -6.08 5.86
N ASP A 71 7.36 -5.39 7.00
CA ASP A 71 8.49 -4.77 7.70
C ASP A 71 9.52 -5.81 8.14
N ILE A 72 9.08 -6.93 8.71
CA ILE A 72 9.94 -8.03 9.11
C ILE A 72 10.68 -8.63 7.90
N LEU A 73 10.01 -8.85 6.78
CA LEU A 73 10.67 -9.28 5.55
C LEU A 73 11.75 -8.29 5.10
N ALA A 74 11.46 -6.99 5.16
CA ALA A 74 12.43 -5.97 4.81
C ALA A 74 13.63 -5.95 5.79
N GLU A 75 13.42 -6.20 7.07
CA GLU A 75 14.46 -6.31 8.10
C GLU A 75 15.31 -7.59 7.91
N ILE A 76 14.68 -8.72 7.63
CA ILE A 76 15.39 -9.98 7.33
C ILE A 76 16.28 -9.79 6.10
N GLY A 77 15.76 -9.16 5.05
CA GLY A 77 16.48 -8.93 3.81
C GLY A 77 16.77 -10.21 3.01
N GLY A 78 17.66 -10.10 2.03
CA GLY A 78 18.05 -11.22 1.17
C GLY A 78 17.01 -11.57 0.10
N PRO A 79 17.36 -12.44 -0.87
CA PRO A 79 16.54 -12.71 -2.05
C PRO A 79 15.15 -13.28 -1.71
N ASN A 80 15.07 -14.23 -0.77
CA ASN A 80 13.80 -14.87 -0.41
C ASN A 80 12.79 -13.89 0.19
N ALA A 81 13.25 -12.97 1.04
CA ALA A 81 12.41 -11.93 1.63
C ALA A 81 11.98 -10.89 0.59
N GLN A 82 12.88 -10.50 -0.31
CA GLN A 82 12.58 -9.62 -1.43
C GLN A 82 11.52 -10.21 -2.35
N ASP A 83 11.65 -11.49 -2.72
CA ASP A 83 10.66 -12.21 -3.53
C ASP A 83 9.29 -12.27 -2.83
N ALA A 84 9.28 -12.47 -1.51
CA ALA A 84 8.02 -12.47 -0.75
C ALA A 84 7.33 -11.10 -0.74
N ILE A 85 8.08 -9.99 -0.60
CA ILE A 85 7.53 -8.63 -0.70
C ILE A 85 7.06 -8.34 -2.14
N ALA A 86 7.80 -8.76 -3.16
CA ALA A 86 7.43 -8.60 -4.55
C ALA A 86 6.16 -9.38 -4.90
N GLU A 87 5.95 -10.53 -4.28
CA GLU A 87 4.71 -11.30 -4.44
C GLU A 87 3.50 -10.52 -3.88
N VAL A 88 3.63 -9.87 -2.71
CA VAL A 88 2.58 -8.99 -2.19
C VAL A 88 2.31 -7.82 -3.14
N LEU A 89 3.36 -7.17 -3.64
CA LEU A 89 3.27 -6.10 -4.62
C LEU A 89 2.42 -6.49 -5.83
N ASN A 90 2.63 -7.71 -6.35
CA ASN A 90 1.99 -8.19 -7.58
C ASN A 90 0.59 -8.79 -7.36
N SER A 91 0.26 -9.23 -6.15
CA SER A 91 -0.98 -9.96 -5.87
C SER A 91 -2.00 -9.20 -5.04
N SER A 92 -1.59 -8.12 -4.35
CA SER A 92 -2.51 -7.39 -3.48
C SER A 92 -3.50 -6.54 -4.28
N GLY A 93 -4.78 -6.62 -3.92
CA GLY A 93 -5.82 -5.71 -4.37
C GLY A 93 -5.89 -4.40 -3.57
N ARG A 94 -5.05 -4.24 -2.55
CA ARG A 94 -5.03 -3.09 -1.64
C ARG A 94 -3.97 -2.09 -2.07
N GLY A 95 -4.37 -0.93 -2.61
CA GLY A 95 -3.43 0.10 -3.08
C GLY A 95 -2.43 0.55 -2.02
N PHE A 96 -2.79 0.51 -0.75
CA PHE A 96 -1.88 0.74 0.36
C PHE A 96 -0.75 -0.29 0.41
N GLU A 97 -1.06 -1.58 0.35
CA GLU A 97 -0.04 -2.65 0.38
C GLU A 97 0.87 -2.60 -0.85
N VAL A 98 0.31 -2.32 -2.03
CA VAL A 98 1.09 -2.13 -3.27
C VAL A 98 2.11 -1.00 -3.09
N ALA A 99 1.68 0.16 -2.63
CA ALA A 99 2.56 1.30 -2.41
C ALA A 99 3.60 1.03 -1.32
N TYR A 100 3.20 0.39 -0.23
CA TYR A 100 4.08 0.06 0.88
C TYR A 100 5.17 -0.93 0.47
N SER A 101 4.79 -2.01 -0.22
CA SER A 101 5.72 -3.02 -0.75
C SER A 101 6.70 -2.41 -1.75
N ALA A 102 6.22 -1.57 -2.68
CA ALA A 102 7.07 -0.85 -3.61
C ALA A 102 8.09 0.05 -2.90
N ASN A 103 7.65 0.79 -1.86
CA ASN A 103 8.53 1.65 -1.08
C ASN A 103 9.60 0.85 -0.32
N LYS A 104 9.25 -0.29 0.28
CA LYS A 104 10.21 -1.18 0.95
C LYS A 104 11.23 -1.75 -0.02
N LEU A 105 10.81 -2.29 -1.16
CA LEU A 105 11.72 -2.82 -2.19
C LEU A 105 12.69 -1.73 -2.71
N ARG A 106 12.21 -0.51 -2.91
CA ARG A 106 13.07 0.63 -3.27
C ARG A 106 14.09 0.98 -2.21
N SER A 107 13.69 0.95 -0.94
CA SER A 107 14.58 1.23 0.18
C SER A 107 15.68 0.18 0.31
N MET A 108 15.37 -1.09 0.01
CA MET A 108 16.29 -2.22 0.10
C MET A 108 17.24 -2.31 -1.09
N LEU A 109 16.77 -2.04 -2.31
CA LEU A 109 17.45 -2.40 -3.55
C LEU A 109 17.80 -1.21 -4.44
N GLY A 110 17.29 -0.03 -4.11
CA GLY A 110 17.55 1.18 -4.86
C GLY A 110 16.33 1.72 -5.62
N ARG A 111 16.50 2.92 -6.15
CA ARG A 111 15.44 3.80 -6.62
C ARG A 111 14.53 3.19 -7.70
N ASP A 112 15.06 2.37 -8.57
CA ASP A 112 14.34 1.82 -9.73
C ASP A 112 13.97 0.34 -9.53
N ALA A 113 14.16 -0.19 -8.30
CA ALA A 113 13.83 -1.58 -7.99
C ALA A 113 12.32 -1.83 -8.19
N TYR A 114 11.99 -2.92 -8.87
CA TYR A 114 10.62 -3.38 -9.14
C TYR A 114 9.72 -2.29 -9.76
N ARG A 115 10.33 -1.39 -10.55
CA ARG A 115 9.63 -0.25 -11.17
C ARG A 115 8.46 -0.71 -12.04
N ASP A 116 8.71 -1.63 -12.94
CA ASP A 116 7.72 -2.04 -13.95
C ASP A 116 6.58 -2.81 -13.27
N GLU A 117 6.89 -3.68 -12.32
CA GLU A 117 5.90 -4.42 -11.53
C GLU A 117 5.03 -3.47 -10.70
N ALA A 118 5.63 -2.50 -10.03
CA ALA A 118 4.89 -1.53 -9.22
C ALA A 118 3.98 -0.64 -10.07
N LEU A 119 4.47 -0.19 -11.23
CA LEU A 119 3.68 0.62 -12.15
C LEU A 119 2.52 -0.19 -12.76
N ASN A 120 2.77 -1.44 -13.17
CA ASN A 120 1.71 -2.31 -13.69
C ASN A 120 0.62 -2.54 -12.64
N ALA A 121 1.00 -2.92 -11.41
CA ALA A 121 0.03 -3.11 -10.32
C ALA A 121 -0.78 -1.83 -10.02
N ALA A 122 -0.12 -0.66 -10.03
CA ALA A 122 -0.80 0.60 -9.81
C ALA A 122 -1.75 0.97 -10.97
N HIS A 123 -1.34 0.78 -12.22
CA HIS A 123 -2.18 1.04 -13.39
C HIS A 123 -3.42 0.14 -13.41
N ASP A 124 -3.24 -1.16 -13.14
CA ASP A 124 -4.32 -2.13 -13.11
C ASP A 124 -5.38 -1.75 -12.06
N LEU A 125 -4.95 -1.46 -10.82
CA LEU A 125 -5.86 -1.09 -9.75
C LEU A 125 -6.48 0.30 -9.90
N LEU A 126 -5.80 1.26 -10.55
CA LEU A 126 -6.37 2.56 -10.89
C LEU A 126 -7.40 2.48 -12.02
N THR A 127 -7.24 1.51 -12.92
CA THR A 127 -8.16 1.28 -14.05
C THR A 127 -9.33 0.39 -13.65
N THR A 128 -9.07 -0.64 -12.85
CA THR A 128 -10.06 -1.62 -12.38
C THR A 128 -9.95 -1.76 -10.85
N PRO A 129 -10.51 -0.81 -10.09
CA PRO A 129 -10.43 -0.84 -8.63
C PRO A 129 -11.10 -2.10 -8.05
N ILE A 130 -10.47 -2.68 -7.04
CA ILE A 130 -11.03 -3.79 -6.26
C ILE A 130 -11.68 -3.18 -5.01
N GLU A 131 -12.95 -3.50 -4.80
CA GLU A 131 -13.65 -3.09 -3.58
C GLU A 131 -13.22 -3.97 -2.41
N ILE A 132 -12.72 -3.35 -1.35
CA ILE A 132 -12.33 -4.03 -0.11
C ILE A 132 -13.48 -3.91 0.89
N VAL A 133 -14.23 -4.99 1.06
CA VAL A 133 -15.34 -5.04 2.02
C VAL A 133 -14.77 -4.96 3.45
N GLY A 134 -15.32 -4.08 4.27
CA GLY A 134 -14.85 -3.88 5.65
C GLY A 134 -13.49 -3.21 5.77
N GLY A 135 -12.96 -2.65 4.69
CA GLY A 135 -11.66 -1.98 4.66
C GLY A 135 -11.55 -0.81 5.65
N ASN A 136 -10.31 -0.53 6.05
CA ASN A 136 -9.96 0.55 6.97
C ASN A 136 -9.69 1.87 6.21
N LYS A 137 -9.23 2.91 6.92
CA LYS A 137 -8.90 4.21 6.32
C LYS A 137 -7.81 4.16 5.24
N PHE A 138 -6.88 3.24 5.32
CA PHE A 138 -5.83 3.08 4.31
C PHE A 138 -6.41 2.49 3.01
N ASP A 139 -7.37 1.56 3.13
CA ASP A 139 -8.10 1.06 1.97
C ASP A 139 -8.96 2.14 1.34
N ALA A 140 -9.59 3.00 2.15
CA ALA A 140 -10.33 4.15 1.68
C ALA A 140 -9.45 5.15 0.89
N ALA A 141 -8.15 5.21 1.20
CA ALA A 141 -7.15 6.02 0.51
C ALA A 141 -6.39 5.26 -0.60
N SER A 142 -6.89 4.10 -1.03
CA SER A 142 -6.21 3.24 -2.04
C SER A 142 -5.76 4.02 -3.28
N LYS A 143 -6.64 4.85 -3.84
CA LYS A 143 -6.34 5.68 -5.01
C LYS A 143 -5.16 6.62 -4.78
N GLN A 144 -5.08 7.26 -3.62
CA GLN A 144 -3.98 8.16 -3.25
C GLN A 144 -2.65 7.42 -3.15
N TYR A 145 -2.67 6.22 -2.57
CA TYR A 145 -1.49 5.36 -2.49
C TYR A 145 -1.00 4.94 -3.87
N LEU A 146 -1.90 4.55 -4.77
CA LEU A 146 -1.55 4.16 -6.14
C LEU A 146 -0.96 5.34 -6.94
N PHE A 147 -1.55 6.53 -6.86
CA PHE A 147 -0.93 7.72 -7.46
C PHE A 147 0.42 8.07 -6.84
N THR A 148 0.63 7.77 -5.55
CA THR A 148 1.96 7.92 -4.92
C THR A 148 2.97 6.97 -5.54
N VAL A 149 2.59 5.74 -5.93
CA VAL A 149 3.46 4.83 -6.69
C VAL A 149 3.87 5.44 -8.03
N LEU A 150 2.92 5.97 -8.81
CA LEU A 150 3.23 6.60 -10.09
C LEU A 150 4.23 7.77 -9.93
N LYS A 151 4.00 8.64 -8.93
CA LYS A 151 4.89 9.75 -8.60
C LYS A 151 6.26 9.28 -8.14
N MET A 152 6.32 8.23 -7.33
CA MET A 152 7.53 7.64 -6.78
C MET A 152 8.50 7.18 -7.88
N TYR A 153 7.97 6.66 -8.98
CA TYR A 153 8.74 6.21 -10.14
C TYR A 153 8.77 7.23 -11.29
N GLY A 154 8.18 8.41 -11.12
CA GLY A 154 8.11 9.46 -12.14
C GLY A 154 7.38 9.01 -13.40
N ASP A 155 6.35 8.18 -13.25
CA ASP A 155 5.55 7.72 -14.36
C ASP A 155 4.69 8.84 -14.94
N LYS A 156 4.70 8.98 -16.27
CA LYS A 156 3.87 9.94 -17.02
C LYS A 156 2.98 9.25 -18.06
N THR A 157 3.04 7.94 -18.13
CA THR A 157 2.29 7.19 -19.16
C THR A 157 0.81 7.10 -18.84
N PHE A 158 0.44 7.22 -17.58
CA PHE A 158 -0.95 7.15 -17.11
C PHE A 158 -1.73 8.47 -17.27
N VAL A 159 -1.11 9.55 -17.74
CA VAL A 159 -1.71 10.90 -17.83
C VAL A 159 -3.03 10.90 -18.62
N GLN A 160 -3.09 10.23 -19.77
CA GLN A 160 -4.31 10.19 -20.59
C GLN A 160 -5.49 9.51 -19.85
N THR A 161 -5.22 8.40 -19.19
CA THR A 161 -6.23 7.68 -18.38
C THR A 161 -6.65 8.53 -17.19
N ALA A 162 -5.69 9.17 -16.50
CA ALA A 162 -5.94 10.01 -15.36
C ALA A 162 -6.79 11.26 -15.68
N GLN A 163 -6.68 11.81 -16.91
CA GLN A 163 -7.53 12.93 -17.34
C GLN A 163 -9.02 12.61 -17.21
N GLY A 164 -9.43 11.39 -17.55
CA GLY A 164 -10.81 10.94 -17.40
C GLY A 164 -11.27 10.81 -15.94
N GLN A 165 -10.33 10.80 -15.00
CA GLN A 165 -10.58 10.65 -13.56
C GLN A 165 -10.41 11.98 -12.78
N LEU A 166 -10.12 13.10 -13.46
CA LEU A 166 -9.87 14.39 -12.82
C LEU A 166 -11.10 14.95 -12.11
N ILE A 167 -12.27 14.71 -12.67
CA ILE A 167 -13.55 15.08 -12.07
C ILE A 167 -14.19 13.80 -11.54
N ASN A 168 -14.45 13.75 -10.24
CA ASN A 168 -15.10 12.61 -9.61
C ASN A 168 -16.61 12.58 -9.92
N GLU A 169 -17.31 11.52 -9.50
CA GLU A 169 -18.75 11.33 -9.71
C GLU A 169 -19.60 12.45 -9.09
N GLU A 170 -19.08 13.16 -8.09
CA GLU A 170 -19.74 14.29 -7.43
C GLU A 170 -19.49 15.64 -8.14
N GLY A 171 -18.77 15.63 -9.28
CA GLY A 171 -18.43 16.84 -10.03
C GLY A 171 -17.29 17.66 -9.40
N ARG A 172 -16.52 17.10 -8.48
CA ARG A 172 -15.40 17.77 -7.80
C ARG A 172 -14.06 17.34 -8.39
N ILE A 173 -13.07 18.22 -8.33
CA ILE A 173 -11.70 17.89 -8.74
C ILE A 173 -11.11 16.85 -7.77
N ASP A 174 -10.62 15.74 -8.33
CA ASP A 174 -9.87 14.75 -7.59
C ASP A 174 -8.45 15.26 -7.33
N ARG A 175 -8.13 15.49 -6.06
CA ARG A 175 -6.85 16.06 -5.65
C ARG A 175 -5.65 15.13 -5.91
N SER A 176 -5.86 13.82 -5.89
CA SER A 176 -4.79 12.85 -6.15
C SER A 176 -4.38 12.89 -7.61
N VAL A 177 -5.37 12.97 -8.52
CA VAL A 177 -5.14 13.14 -9.95
C VAL A 177 -4.47 14.48 -10.24
N LEU A 178 -4.97 15.56 -9.64
CA LEU A 178 -4.37 16.89 -9.79
C LEU A 178 -2.90 16.88 -9.34
N SER A 179 -2.61 16.35 -8.16
CA SER A 179 -1.25 16.23 -7.63
C SER A 179 -0.33 15.35 -8.50
N TYR A 180 -0.89 14.39 -9.21
CA TYR A 180 -0.13 13.58 -10.18
C TYR A 180 0.26 14.41 -11.40
N PHE A 181 -0.62 15.30 -11.89
CA PHE A 181 -0.32 16.18 -13.03
C PHE A 181 0.70 17.28 -12.72
N GLU A 182 0.86 17.67 -11.46
CA GLU A 182 1.81 18.70 -11.02
C GLU A 182 3.26 18.19 -10.88
N ASN A 183 3.53 16.89 -11.08
CA ASN A 183 4.85 16.27 -11.03
C ASN A 183 5.33 15.84 -12.40
#